data_61940a020af00163c19c0f29e056003e
#
_entry.id   61940a020af00163c19c0f29e056003e
#
_cell.length_a   1.000
_cell.length_b   1.000
_cell.length_c   1.000
_cell.angle_alpha   90.00
_cell.angle_beta   90.00
_cell.angle_gamma   90.00
#
_symmetry.space_group_name_H-M   'P 1'
#
loop_
_entity.id
_entity.type
_entity.pdbx_description
1 polymer ?
#
loop_
_entity_poly.entity_id
_entity_poly.type
_entity_poly.pdbx_seq_one_letter_code
_entity_poly.pdbx_strand_id
1 'polypeptide(L)'
;MFRKIALTALAAFAVGLTGPVFAAETIKVGITTTGVPFTFVDTATQKPTGAMVDLANAIAADNGAGTVFQMAAFPALIPLLTTGKIDLVSASMFVTKKREKIVDFSVPVYSFGETMFVAASDKKDYTVEGLKGEVVGAEIGSTIAHALMSLGIFRQVKLYESIADIMRDVKLGRIKAGFGDEPIVAYQLSQKPDLGVRMVKGYVPINKGQLALAVSKGNSELLEQVNASIAKFRKDGRLAKIFAKYGL
;
A
#
# COMPACT_ATOMS: atom_id res chain seq x y z
N MET A 1 4.15 78.14 44.87
CA MET A 1 4.10 78.19 43.44
C MET A 1 4.56 76.79 42.93
N PHE A 2 3.67 75.81 42.76
CA PHE A 2 4.01 74.46 42.37
C PHE A 2 3.28 74.14 41.06
N ARG A 3 4.05 73.97 39.96
CA ARG A 3 3.55 73.54 38.65
C ARG A 3 3.38 72.01 38.62
N LYS A 4 2.15 71.56 38.46
CA LYS A 4 1.83 70.14 38.18
C LYS A 4 2.08 69.87 36.72
N ILE A 5 2.98 68.94 36.41
CA ILE A 5 3.19 68.38 35.06
C ILE A 5 2.32 67.14 34.97
N ALA A 6 1.33 67.16 34.06
CA ALA A 6 0.51 66.00 33.74
C ALA A 6 1.22 65.15 32.65
N LEU A 7 1.54 63.92 32.98
CA LEU A 7 2.07 62.94 32.03
C LEU A 7 0.89 62.20 31.38
N THR A 8 0.67 62.44 30.10
CA THR A 8 -0.31 61.70 29.31
C THR A 8 0.30 60.42 28.74
N ALA A 9 -0.09 59.27 29.26
CA ALA A 9 0.37 57.96 28.74
C ALA A 9 -0.46 57.60 27.49
N LEU A 10 0.19 57.54 26.35
CA LEU A 10 -0.37 57.05 25.07
C LEU A 10 -0.32 55.52 25.02
N ALA A 11 -1.46 54.86 25.26
CA ALA A 11 -1.54 53.41 25.13
C ALA A 11 -1.71 53.05 23.64
N ALA A 12 -0.67 52.53 23.01
CA ALA A 12 -0.73 51.96 21.67
C ALA A 12 -1.43 50.59 21.69
N PHE A 13 -2.64 50.54 21.14
CA PHE A 13 -3.41 49.29 20.98
C PHE A 13 -2.86 48.56 19.76
N ALA A 14 -2.01 47.54 19.96
CA ALA A 14 -1.57 46.65 18.90
C ALA A 14 -2.71 45.69 18.55
N VAL A 15 -3.45 45.99 17.49
CA VAL A 15 -4.43 45.04 16.90
C VAL A 15 -3.64 43.93 16.20
N GLY A 16 -3.48 42.80 16.88
CA GLY A 16 -2.91 41.59 16.27
C GLY A 16 -3.85 41.09 15.18
N LEU A 17 -3.41 41.15 13.92
CA LEU A 17 -4.04 40.47 12.78
C LEU A 17 -3.89 38.97 12.94
N THR A 18 -4.79 38.34 13.68
CA THR A 18 -4.96 36.88 13.63
C THR A 18 -5.71 36.56 12.36
N GLY A 19 -4.99 36.33 11.26
CA GLY A 19 -5.58 35.74 10.06
C GLY A 19 -6.17 34.36 10.42
N PRO A 20 -7.23 33.91 9.72
CA PRO A 20 -7.79 32.58 9.93
C PRO A 20 -6.70 31.53 9.68
N VAL A 21 -6.32 30.79 10.71
CA VAL A 21 -5.53 29.57 10.57
C VAL A 21 -6.48 28.54 9.97
N PHE A 22 -6.45 28.39 8.65
CA PHE A 22 -7.10 27.25 8.01
C PHE A 22 -6.35 26.01 8.48
N ALA A 23 -7.01 25.16 9.26
CA ALA A 23 -6.50 23.83 9.54
C ALA A 23 -6.30 23.14 8.18
N ALA A 24 -5.06 22.72 7.88
CA ALA A 24 -4.78 22.01 6.64
C ALA A 24 -5.69 20.77 6.60
N GLU A 25 -6.38 20.59 5.49
CA GLU A 25 -7.22 19.42 5.26
C GLU A 25 -6.38 18.15 5.43
N THR A 26 -6.94 17.11 6.04
CA THR A 26 -6.21 15.89 6.34
C THR A 26 -6.88 14.70 5.68
N ILE A 27 -6.16 14.00 4.82
CA ILE A 27 -6.61 12.78 4.15
C ILE A 27 -6.28 11.57 5.05
N LYS A 28 -7.30 10.80 5.43
CA LYS A 28 -7.15 9.54 6.17
C LYS A 28 -6.81 8.43 5.17
N VAL A 29 -5.60 7.90 5.25
CA VAL A 29 -5.07 6.93 4.29
C VAL A 29 -4.99 5.55 4.92
N GLY A 30 -5.71 4.58 4.36
CA GLY A 30 -5.61 3.17 4.73
C GLY A 30 -4.42 2.49 4.07
N ILE A 31 -3.62 1.83 4.89
CA ILE A 31 -2.43 1.07 4.47
C ILE A 31 -2.36 -0.29 5.17
N THR A 32 -1.59 -1.23 4.60
CA THR A 32 -1.13 -2.43 5.32
C THR A 32 0.22 -2.19 5.98
N THR A 33 0.61 -3.07 6.90
CA THR A 33 1.93 -3.04 7.52
C THR A 33 2.85 -4.16 7.03
N THR A 34 2.34 -5.03 6.15
CA THR A 34 2.98 -6.27 5.72
C THR A 34 3.40 -6.28 4.25
N GLY A 35 3.13 -5.19 3.52
CA GLY A 35 3.34 -5.06 2.08
C GLY A 35 4.66 -4.39 1.69
N VAL A 36 5.77 -4.68 2.39
CA VAL A 36 7.09 -4.13 2.05
C VAL A 36 7.50 -4.56 0.63
N PRO A 37 7.97 -3.65 -0.25
CA PRO A 37 8.39 -2.26 -0.02
C PRO A 37 7.31 -1.19 -0.29
N PHE A 38 6.06 -1.58 -0.56
CA PHE A 38 4.98 -0.64 -0.85
C PHE A 38 4.45 0.05 0.41
N THR A 39 4.14 -0.73 1.45
CA THR A 39 3.64 -0.23 2.75
C THR A 39 4.14 -1.10 3.89
N PHE A 40 4.77 -0.49 4.87
CA PHE A 40 5.27 -1.17 6.07
C PHE A 40 5.50 -0.17 7.20
N VAL A 41 5.87 -0.66 8.37
CA VAL A 41 6.29 0.18 9.51
C VAL A 41 7.80 0.10 9.62
N ASP A 42 8.47 1.24 9.57
CA ASP A 42 9.89 1.35 9.84
C ASP A 42 10.18 0.99 11.31
N THR A 43 11.05 0.02 11.53
CA THR A 43 11.30 -0.54 12.87
C THR A 43 12.05 0.42 13.80
N ALA A 44 12.81 1.37 13.25
CA ALA A 44 13.56 2.34 14.02
C ALA A 44 12.70 3.54 14.43
N THR A 45 11.87 4.03 13.52
CA THR A 45 11.04 5.23 13.73
C THR A 45 9.62 4.92 14.16
N GLN A 46 9.16 3.66 14.03
CA GLN A 46 7.79 3.20 14.26
C GLN A 46 6.76 3.94 13.38
N LYS A 47 7.18 4.52 12.27
CA LYS A 47 6.32 5.26 11.35
C LYS A 47 5.98 4.43 10.10
N PRO A 48 4.77 4.62 9.54
CA PRO A 48 4.43 4.11 8.22
C PRO A 48 5.43 4.62 7.18
N THR A 49 5.88 3.71 6.31
CA THR A 49 6.82 4.01 5.22
C THR A 49 6.57 3.07 4.03
N GLY A 50 7.18 3.35 2.90
CA GLY A 50 7.06 2.58 1.67
C GLY A 50 6.63 3.42 0.48
N ALA A 51 6.74 2.86 -0.72
CA ALA A 51 6.48 3.59 -1.96
C ALA A 51 5.06 4.18 -2.02
N MET A 52 4.06 3.42 -1.55
CA MET A 52 2.67 3.88 -1.55
C MET A 52 2.39 4.88 -0.41
N VAL A 53 3.14 4.84 0.69
CA VAL A 53 3.09 5.86 1.76
C VAL A 53 3.67 7.18 1.27
N ASP A 54 4.85 7.14 0.64
CA ASP A 54 5.49 8.32 0.07
C ASP A 54 4.63 8.94 -1.04
N LEU A 55 4.00 8.11 -1.88
CA LEU A 55 3.08 8.58 -2.92
C LEU A 55 1.86 9.30 -2.32
N ALA A 56 1.22 8.72 -1.29
CA ALA A 56 0.07 9.34 -0.62
C ALA A 56 0.46 10.69 0.02
N ASN A 57 1.61 10.75 0.69
CA ASN A 57 2.14 12.01 1.25
C ASN A 57 2.39 13.06 0.17
N ALA A 58 2.99 12.66 -0.96
CA ALA A 58 3.25 13.57 -2.06
C ALA A 58 1.96 14.10 -2.69
N ILE A 59 0.94 13.25 -2.87
CA ILE A 59 -0.38 13.64 -3.38
C ILE A 59 -1.06 14.62 -2.42
N ALA A 60 -1.10 14.33 -1.13
CA ALA A 60 -1.69 15.21 -0.13
C ALA A 60 -1.00 16.58 -0.13
N ALA A 61 0.33 16.61 -0.09
CA ALA A 61 1.11 17.85 -0.13
C ALA A 61 0.88 18.67 -1.41
N ASP A 62 0.74 18.02 -2.58
CA ASP A 62 0.46 18.67 -3.87
C ASP A 62 -0.91 19.37 -3.86
N ASN A 63 -1.84 18.93 -3.01
CA ASN A 63 -3.18 19.48 -2.82
C ASN A 63 -3.32 20.31 -1.54
N GLY A 64 -2.21 20.69 -0.88
CA GLY A 64 -2.22 21.52 0.33
C GLY A 64 -2.76 20.81 1.59
N ALA A 65 -2.85 19.48 1.57
CA ALA A 65 -3.36 18.64 2.66
C ALA A 65 -2.24 17.88 3.37
N GLY A 66 -2.54 17.37 4.57
CA GLY A 66 -1.73 16.39 5.28
C GLY A 66 -2.28 14.98 5.14
N THR A 67 -1.56 14.00 5.72
CA THR A 67 -2.02 12.61 5.80
C THR A 67 -2.08 12.12 7.24
N VAL A 68 -3.08 11.28 7.53
CA VAL A 68 -3.10 10.42 8.72
C VAL A 68 -3.27 8.99 8.25
N PHE A 69 -2.33 8.11 8.62
CA PHE A 69 -2.34 6.72 8.20
C PHE A 69 -3.09 5.84 9.18
N GLN A 70 -4.05 5.08 8.66
CA GLN A 70 -4.74 4.01 9.38
C GLN A 70 -4.23 2.65 8.88
N MET A 71 -3.59 1.91 9.79
CA MET A 71 -3.09 0.57 9.52
C MET A 71 -4.21 -0.46 9.68
N ALA A 72 -4.33 -1.37 8.71
CA ALA A 72 -5.32 -2.44 8.75
C ALA A 72 -4.84 -3.67 7.96
N ALA A 73 -5.45 -4.82 8.21
CA ALA A 73 -5.28 -6.00 7.37
C ALA A 73 -5.81 -5.73 5.95
N PHE A 74 -5.19 -6.31 4.94
CA PHE A 74 -5.53 -6.06 3.53
C PHE A 74 -7.03 -6.21 3.21
N PRO A 75 -7.76 -7.27 3.67
CA PRO A 75 -9.19 -7.41 3.38
C PRO A 75 -10.08 -6.36 4.06
N ALA A 76 -9.59 -5.65 5.08
CA ALA A 76 -10.33 -4.62 5.79
C ALA A 76 -10.30 -3.24 5.11
N LEU A 77 -9.37 -3.00 4.17
CA LEU A 77 -9.17 -1.68 3.56
C LEU A 77 -10.40 -1.17 2.81
N ILE A 78 -11.02 -2.00 1.95
CA ILE A 78 -12.24 -1.60 1.22
C ILE A 78 -13.42 -1.37 2.18
N PRO A 79 -13.72 -2.22 3.17
CA PRO A 79 -14.72 -1.94 4.21
C PRO A 79 -14.47 -0.61 4.96
N LEU A 80 -13.24 -0.31 5.34
CA LEU A 80 -12.92 0.98 5.99
C LEU A 80 -13.19 2.17 5.08
N LEU A 81 -12.86 2.04 3.79
CA LEU A 81 -13.11 3.08 2.79
C LEU A 81 -14.61 3.29 2.58
N THR A 82 -15.40 2.24 2.37
CA THR A 82 -16.84 2.33 2.13
C THR A 82 -17.66 2.79 3.33
N THR A 83 -17.11 2.67 4.54
CA THR A 83 -17.73 3.18 5.78
C THR A 83 -17.23 4.57 6.17
N GLY A 84 -16.42 5.24 5.34
CA GLY A 84 -15.90 6.59 5.58
C GLY A 84 -14.91 6.69 6.76
N LYS A 85 -14.34 5.57 7.19
CA LYS A 85 -13.30 5.56 8.23
C LYS A 85 -11.94 5.99 7.68
N ILE A 86 -11.71 5.77 6.39
CA ILE A 86 -10.59 6.28 5.62
C ILE A 86 -11.13 6.94 4.34
N ASP A 87 -10.37 7.84 3.76
CA ASP A 87 -10.72 8.59 2.54
C ASP A 87 -10.03 8.00 1.31
N LEU A 88 -8.85 7.39 1.51
CA LEU A 88 -7.99 6.87 0.45
C LEU A 88 -7.38 5.54 0.87
N VAL A 89 -7.36 4.56 -0.02
CA VAL A 89 -6.52 3.35 0.13
C VAL A 89 -5.24 3.55 -0.67
N SER A 90 -4.09 3.45 0.00
CA SER A 90 -2.77 3.48 -0.62
C SER A 90 -1.98 2.25 -0.19
N ALA A 91 -2.24 1.12 -0.87
CA ALA A 91 -1.62 -0.18 -0.62
C ALA A 91 -1.33 -0.87 -1.94
N SER A 92 -0.71 -2.08 -1.94
CA SER A 92 -0.51 -2.86 -3.17
C SER A 92 -1.81 -3.51 -3.65
N MET A 93 -2.83 -2.69 -3.94
CA MET A 93 -4.16 -3.15 -4.32
C MET A 93 -4.37 -3.12 -5.83
N PHE A 94 -4.58 -4.29 -6.44
CA PHE A 94 -4.91 -4.38 -7.87
C PHE A 94 -6.30 -3.87 -8.18
N VAL A 95 -6.40 -3.15 -9.28
CA VAL A 95 -7.68 -2.81 -9.93
C VAL A 95 -8.33 -4.09 -10.44
N THR A 96 -9.60 -4.31 -10.10
CA THR A 96 -10.40 -5.43 -10.62
C THR A 96 -11.84 -5.01 -10.86
N LYS A 97 -12.51 -5.62 -11.84
CA LYS A 97 -13.93 -5.38 -12.12
C LYS A 97 -14.85 -5.59 -10.90
N LYS A 98 -14.47 -6.52 -9.99
CA LYS A 98 -15.21 -6.75 -8.74
C LYS A 98 -15.05 -5.56 -7.79
N ARG A 99 -13.83 -5.04 -7.62
CA ARG A 99 -13.55 -3.89 -6.75
C ARG A 99 -14.10 -2.59 -7.32
N GLU A 100 -14.01 -2.37 -8.64
CA GLU A 100 -14.56 -1.20 -9.34
C GLU A 100 -16.08 -1.04 -9.15
N LYS A 101 -16.82 -2.10 -8.83
CA LYS A 101 -18.25 -2.01 -8.48
C LYS A 101 -18.48 -1.34 -7.12
N ILE A 102 -17.48 -1.33 -6.25
CA ILE A 102 -17.59 -0.92 -4.83
C ILE A 102 -16.84 0.38 -4.55
N VAL A 103 -15.69 0.59 -5.20
CA VAL A 103 -14.81 1.74 -5.03
C VAL A 103 -14.41 2.30 -6.39
N ASP A 104 -13.92 3.54 -6.42
CA ASP A 104 -13.32 4.12 -7.62
C ASP A 104 -11.79 4.10 -7.48
N PHE A 105 -11.11 3.77 -8.59
CA PHE A 105 -9.65 3.70 -8.64
C PHE A 105 -9.05 4.88 -9.40
N SER A 106 -7.89 5.33 -8.94
CA SER A 106 -7.05 6.25 -9.71
C SER A 106 -6.54 5.61 -10.99
N VAL A 107 -5.91 6.42 -11.84
CA VAL A 107 -5.03 5.87 -12.89
C VAL A 107 -3.96 4.98 -12.25
N PRO A 108 -3.56 3.86 -12.90
CA PRO A 108 -2.57 2.94 -12.35
C PRO A 108 -1.23 3.63 -12.09
N VAL A 109 -0.55 3.27 -11.01
CA VAL A 109 0.76 3.83 -10.63
C VAL A 109 1.92 2.85 -10.79
N TYR A 110 1.62 1.56 -10.79
CA TYR A 110 2.58 0.48 -10.96
C TYR A 110 1.90 -0.76 -11.54
N SER A 111 2.65 -1.78 -11.98
CA SER A 111 2.10 -3.05 -12.43
C SER A 111 3.09 -4.18 -12.20
N PHE A 112 2.59 -5.33 -11.76
CA PHE A 112 3.40 -6.52 -11.55
C PHE A 112 2.54 -7.79 -11.64
N GLY A 113 3.19 -8.96 -11.60
CA GLY A 113 2.54 -10.25 -11.43
C GLY A 113 2.88 -10.86 -10.07
N GLU A 114 2.19 -11.94 -9.73
CA GLU A 114 2.61 -12.75 -8.60
C GLU A 114 3.83 -13.61 -8.98
N THR A 115 4.50 -14.12 -7.96
CA THR A 115 5.50 -15.17 -8.09
C THR A 115 5.12 -16.38 -7.24
N MET A 116 5.64 -17.55 -7.66
CA MET A 116 5.60 -18.77 -6.87
C MET A 116 6.91 -18.92 -6.13
N PHE A 117 6.85 -19.35 -4.87
CA PHE A 117 8.03 -19.68 -4.07
C PHE A 117 7.84 -21.00 -3.33
N VAL A 118 8.94 -21.72 -3.16
CA VAL A 118 9.02 -23.04 -2.50
C VAL A 118 10.12 -23.04 -1.45
N ALA A 119 10.22 -24.09 -0.65
CA ALA A 119 11.31 -24.23 0.31
C ALA A 119 12.67 -24.16 -0.42
N ALA A 120 13.66 -23.50 0.16
CA ALA A 120 15.00 -23.36 -0.44
C ALA A 120 15.71 -24.70 -0.65
N SER A 121 15.35 -25.72 0.14
CA SER A 121 15.81 -27.12 -0.02
C SER A 121 15.19 -27.84 -1.22
N ASP A 122 13.98 -27.43 -1.65
CA ASP A 122 13.32 -27.99 -2.83
C ASP A 122 13.93 -27.37 -4.11
N LYS A 123 14.62 -28.17 -4.91
CA LYS A 123 15.32 -27.71 -6.12
C LYS A 123 14.48 -27.82 -7.39
N LYS A 124 13.26 -28.39 -7.29
CA LYS A 124 12.36 -28.53 -8.44
C LYS A 124 11.68 -27.22 -8.76
N ASP A 125 11.70 -26.83 -10.03
CA ASP A 125 10.90 -25.74 -10.52
C ASP A 125 9.53 -26.27 -10.99
N TYR A 126 8.48 -25.66 -10.50
CA TYR A 126 7.09 -26.10 -10.70
C TYR A 126 6.35 -25.17 -11.64
N THR A 127 5.43 -25.73 -12.40
CA THR A 127 4.30 -24.99 -12.97
C THR A 127 3.12 -25.04 -11.99
N VAL A 128 2.10 -24.23 -12.23
CA VAL A 128 0.87 -24.25 -11.40
C VAL A 128 0.20 -25.61 -11.46
N GLU A 129 0.11 -26.22 -12.65
CA GLU A 129 -0.46 -27.55 -12.88
C GLU A 129 0.37 -28.65 -12.19
N GLY A 130 1.68 -28.45 -12.11
CA GLY A 130 2.61 -29.37 -11.42
C GLY A 130 2.40 -29.45 -9.91
N LEU A 131 1.57 -28.55 -9.34
CA LEU A 131 1.16 -28.54 -7.94
C LEU A 131 -0.25 -29.12 -7.72
N LYS A 132 -0.83 -29.78 -8.72
CA LYS A 132 -2.15 -30.44 -8.58
C LYS A 132 -2.17 -31.38 -7.38
N GLY A 133 -3.22 -31.26 -6.54
CA GLY A 133 -3.38 -32.07 -5.34
C GLY A 133 -2.54 -31.60 -4.14
N GLU A 134 -1.71 -30.59 -4.29
CA GLU A 134 -0.90 -30.02 -3.19
C GLU A 134 -1.68 -28.98 -2.36
N VAL A 135 -1.16 -28.65 -1.19
CA VAL A 135 -1.59 -27.49 -0.40
C VAL A 135 -0.69 -26.32 -0.76
N VAL A 136 -1.29 -25.23 -1.16
CA VAL A 136 -0.59 -23.98 -1.49
C VAL A 136 -1.10 -22.82 -0.63
N GLY A 137 -0.35 -21.72 -0.55
CA GLY A 137 -0.70 -20.56 0.28
C GLY A 137 -0.77 -19.27 -0.52
N ALA A 138 -1.73 -18.38 -0.14
CA ALA A 138 -1.85 -17.02 -0.64
C ALA A 138 -2.41 -16.08 0.44
N GLU A 139 -2.24 -14.77 0.25
CA GLU A 139 -2.79 -13.77 1.17
C GLU A 139 -4.31 -13.67 1.03
N ILE A 140 -5.00 -13.65 2.16
CA ILE A 140 -6.47 -13.55 2.22
C ILE A 140 -6.97 -12.26 1.56
N GLY A 141 -8.03 -12.35 0.75
CA GLY A 141 -8.62 -11.21 0.05
C GLY A 141 -7.83 -10.74 -1.18
N SER A 142 -6.66 -11.34 -1.47
CA SER A 142 -5.88 -11.04 -2.66
C SER A 142 -6.52 -11.59 -3.94
N THR A 143 -6.19 -10.99 -5.08
CA THR A 143 -6.57 -11.53 -6.40
C THR A 143 -5.90 -12.86 -6.69
N ILE A 144 -4.70 -13.07 -6.13
CA ILE A 144 -3.93 -14.30 -6.23
C ILE A 144 -4.69 -15.45 -5.56
N ALA A 145 -5.17 -15.27 -4.33
CA ALA A 145 -5.97 -16.27 -3.62
C ALA A 145 -7.21 -16.66 -4.43
N HIS A 146 -7.92 -15.67 -4.99
CA HIS A 146 -9.09 -15.92 -5.83
C HIS A 146 -8.73 -16.68 -7.11
N ALA A 147 -7.63 -16.32 -7.79
CA ALA A 147 -7.18 -17.01 -8.99
C ALA A 147 -6.85 -18.48 -8.70
N LEU A 148 -6.06 -18.75 -7.65
CA LEU A 148 -5.69 -20.11 -7.27
C LEU A 148 -6.92 -20.97 -6.89
N MET A 149 -7.84 -20.42 -6.11
CA MET A 149 -9.08 -21.13 -5.75
C MET A 149 -9.95 -21.45 -6.99
N SER A 150 -10.00 -20.53 -7.95
CA SER A 150 -10.78 -20.72 -9.18
C SER A 150 -10.24 -21.83 -10.09
N LEU A 151 -8.96 -22.19 -9.99
CA LEU A 151 -8.38 -23.29 -10.75
C LEU A 151 -8.93 -24.66 -10.32
N GLY A 152 -9.30 -24.83 -9.05
CA GLY A 152 -9.88 -26.08 -8.54
C GLY A 152 -8.96 -27.30 -8.57
N ILE A 153 -7.64 -27.12 -8.76
CA ILE A 153 -6.67 -28.22 -8.91
C ILE A 153 -5.94 -28.56 -7.61
N PHE A 154 -5.90 -27.64 -6.64
CA PHE A 154 -5.21 -27.83 -5.38
C PHE A 154 -6.05 -28.61 -4.38
N ARG A 155 -5.39 -29.39 -3.51
CA ARG A 155 -6.06 -30.00 -2.36
C ARG A 155 -6.63 -28.92 -1.43
N GLN A 156 -5.89 -27.82 -1.26
CA GLN A 156 -6.30 -26.67 -0.47
C GLN A 156 -5.50 -25.41 -0.90
N VAL A 157 -6.16 -24.27 -0.98
CA VAL A 157 -5.53 -22.95 -0.97
C VAL A 157 -5.68 -22.40 0.45
N LYS A 158 -4.59 -22.48 1.23
CA LYS A 158 -4.56 -21.96 2.61
C LYS A 158 -4.38 -20.45 2.58
N LEU A 159 -5.21 -19.72 3.34
CA LEU A 159 -5.22 -18.26 3.38
C LEU A 159 -4.45 -17.75 4.59
N TYR A 160 -3.65 -16.70 4.38
CA TYR A 160 -2.76 -16.10 5.37
C TYR A 160 -2.94 -14.59 5.43
N GLU A 161 -2.60 -13.99 6.57
CA GLU A 161 -2.64 -12.54 6.76
C GLU A 161 -1.45 -11.81 6.11
N SER A 162 -0.35 -12.52 5.82
CA SER A 162 0.85 -11.93 5.23
C SER A 162 1.64 -12.91 4.37
N ILE A 163 2.42 -12.38 3.41
CA ILE A 163 3.37 -13.18 2.62
C ILE A 163 4.47 -13.78 3.52
N ALA A 164 4.88 -13.11 4.58
CA ALA A 164 5.87 -13.64 5.53
C ALA A 164 5.36 -14.91 6.24
N ASP A 165 4.07 -14.97 6.58
CA ASP A 165 3.46 -16.17 7.17
C ASP A 165 3.41 -17.34 6.16
N ILE A 166 3.13 -17.04 4.89
CA ILE A 166 3.19 -18.03 3.81
C ILE A 166 4.60 -18.56 3.68
N MET A 167 5.63 -17.70 3.64
CA MET A 167 7.04 -18.10 3.55
C MET A 167 7.43 -19.00 4.73
N ARG A 168 6.99 -18.67 5.94
CA ARG A 168 7.25 -19.49 7.13
C ARG A 168 6.68 -20.91 6.99
N ASP A 169 5.43 -21.03 6.52
CA ASP A 169 4.80 -22.34 6.37
C ASP A 169 5.37 -23.16 5.20
N VAL A 170 5.81 -22.50 4.12
CA VAL A 170 6.60 -23.13 3.03
C VAL A 170 7.93 -23.65 3.56
N LYS A 171 8.70 -22.82 4.30
CA LYS A 171 9.97 -23.22 4.93
C LYS A 171 9.82 -24.45 5.81
N LEU A 172 8.73 -24.52 6.58
CA LEU A 172 8.44 -25.62 7.51
C LEU A 172 7.82 -26.85 6.83
N GLY A 173 7.60 -26.81 5.51
CA GLY A 173 6.97 -27.91 4.76
C GLY A 173 5.49 -28.14 5.08
N ARG A 174 4.82 -27.20 5.72
CA ARG A 174 3.37 -27.28 6.04
C ARG A 174 2.50 -27.07 4.81
N ILE A 175 3.01 -26.35 3.83
CA ILE A 175 2.44 -26.16 2.49
C ILE A 175 3.54 -26.36 1.45
N LYS A 176 3.17 -26.81 0.26
CA LYS A 176 4.12 -27.13 -0.80
C LYS A 176 4.71 -25.90 -1.46
N ALA A 177 3.89 -24.89 -1.73
CA ALA A 177 4.29 -23.65 -2.37
C ALA A 177 3.48 -22.47 -1.83
N GLY A 178 4.08 -21.29 -1.88
CA GLY A 178 3.43 -20.02 -1.63
C GLY A 178 3.36 -19.18 -2.90
N PHE A 179 2.33 -18.33 -2.97
CA PHE A 179 2.15 -17.35 -4.02
C PHE A 179 1.99 -15.97 -3.39
N GLY A 180 2.63 -14.98 -3.97
CA GLY A 180 2.59 -13.61 -3.47
C GLY A 180 3.05 -12.61 -4.51
N ASP A 181 2.82 -11.33 -4.25
CA ASP A 181 3.27 -10.22 -5.09
C ASP A 181 4.77 -10.31 -5.34
N GLU A 182 5.18 -10.41 -6.60
CA GLU A 182 6.59 -10.63 -6.97
C GLU A 182 7.53 -9.57 -6.33
N PRO A 183 7.24 -8.25 -6.37
CA PRO A 183 8.12 -7.28 -5.75
C PRO A 183 8.25 -7.44 -4.23
N ILE A 184 7.20 -7.90 -3.54
CA ILE A 184 7.22 -8.13 -2.09
C ILE A 184 8.10 -9.34 -1.76
N VAL A 185 7.92 -10.44 -2.49
CA VAL A 185 8.72 -11.66 -2.31
C VAL A 185 10.19 -11.39 -2.61
N ALA A 186 10.48 -10.74 -3.76
CA ALA A 186 11.83 -10.41 -4.20
C ALA A 186 12.52 -9.49 -3.19
N TYR A 187 11.84 -8.46 -2.70
CA TYR A 187 12.39 -7.54 -1.70
C TYR A 187 12.73 -8.27 -0.40
N GLN A 188 11.81 -9.08 0.13
CA GLN A 188 12.07 -9.81 1.37
C GLN A 188 13.27 -10.76 1.26
N LEU A 189 13.38 -11.45 0.12
CA LEU A 189 14.52 -12.34 -0.15
C LEU A 189 15.83 -11.57 -0.35
N SER A 190 15.81 -10.39 -0.92
CA SER A 190 17.01 -9.54 -1.06
C SER A 190 17.52 -9.03 0.30
N GLN A 191 16.61 -8.71 1.22
CA GLN A 191 16.96 -8.25 2.57
C GLN A 191 17.38 -9.38 3.51
N LYS A 192 16.81 -10.59 3.32
CA LYS A 192 17.05 -11.76 4.15
C LYS A 192 17.14 -13.03 3.26
N PRO A 193 18.29 -13.30 2.65
CA PRO A 193 18.45 -14.48 1.78
C PRO A 193 18.24 -15.83 2.48
N ASP A 194 18.33 -15.87 3.81
CA ASP A 194 18.20 -17.05 4.66
C ASP A 194 16.77 -17.32 5.15
N LEU A 195 15.76 -16.68 4.55
CA LEU A 195 14.34 -16.94 4.88
C LEU A 195 13.93 -18.42 4.70
N GLY A 196 14.76 -19.23 4.03
CA GLY A 196 14.51 -20.65 3.84
C GLY A 196 13.51 -20.97 2.72
N VAL A 197 13.23 -19.99 1.88
CA VAL A 197 12.43 -20.14 0.66
C VAL A 197 13.17 -19.58 -0.55
N ARG A 198 12.76 -19.98 -1.74
CA ARG A 198 13.25 -19.43 -3.01
C ARG A 198 12.11 -19.22 -3.99
N MET A 199 12.24 -18.24 -4.86
CA MET A 199 11.36 -18.10 -6.01
C MET A 199 11.60 -19.23 -7.01
N VAL A 200 10.53 -19.72 -7.64
CA VAL A 200 10.59 -20.72 -8.70
C VAL A 200 11.09 -20.08 -9.98
N LYS A 201 12.15 -20.64 -10.57
CA LYS A 201 12.72 -20.14 -11.81
C LYS A 201 11.79 -20.39 -13.00
N GLY A 202 11.69 -19.40 -13.88
CA GLY A 202 10.86 -19.53 -15.08
C GLY A 202 9.35 -19.57 -14.80
N TYR A 203 8.92 -19.26 -13.58
CA TYR A 203 7.49 -19.15 -13.27
C TYR A 203 6.82 -18.06 -14.12
N VAL A 204 5.71 -18.40 -14.73
CA VAL A 204 4.90 -17.44 -15.50
C VAL A 204 3.69 -17.05 -14.67
N PRO A 205 3.53 -15.77 -14.32
CA PRO A 205 2.41 -15.31 -13.51
C PRO A 205 1.05 -15.59 -14.18
N ILE A 206 0.12 -16.16 -13.42
CA ILE A 206 -1.27 -16.38 -13.83
C ILE A 206 -2.17 -15.18 -13.49
N ASN A 207 -1.69 -14.29 -12.63
CA ASN A 207 -2.42 -13.10 -12.18
C ASN A 207 -1.50 -11.88 -12.23
N LYS A 208 -1.67 -11.07 -13.27
CA LYS A 208 -1.01 -9.76 -13.41
C LYS A 208 -2.01 -8.67 -13.19
N GLY A 209 -1.61 -7.60 -12.51
CA GLY A 209 -2.51 -6.51 -12.21
C GLY A 209 -1.87 -5.13 -12.27
N GLN A 210 -2.73 -4.14 -12.31
CA GLN A 210 -2.37 -2.73 -12.20
C GLN A 210 -2.68 -2.26 -10.78
N LEU A 211 -1.67 -1.67 -10.15
CA LEU A 211 -1.74 -1.07 -8.84
C LEU A 211 -2.28 0.35 -8.95
N ALA A 212 -3.30 0.68 -8.17
CA ALA A 212 -3.88 2.02 -8.11
C ALA A 212 -4.30 2.37 -6.68
N LEU A 213 -4.48 3.66 -6.43
CA LEU A 213 -5.11 4.14 -5.20
C LEU A 213 -6.63 4.03 -5.34
N ALA A 214 -7.34 3.82 -4.22
CA ALA A 214 -8.80 3.74 -4.26
C ALA A 214 -9.44 4.79 -3.36
N VAL A 215 -10.54 5.37 -3.83
CA VAL A 215 -11.42 6.28 -3.10
C VAL A 215 -12.83 5.67 -2.97
N SER A 216 -13.64 6.20 -2.06
CA SER A 216 -15.04 5.80 -1.96
C SER A 216 -15.78 6.03 -3.27
N LYS A 217 -16.70 5.13 -3.60
CA LYS A 217 -17.50 5.21 -4.82
C LYS A 217 -18.21 6.55 -4.90
N GLY A 218 -18.04 7.26 -6.03
CA GLY A 218 -18.64 8.57 -6.28
C GLY A 218 -17.90 9.76 -5.64
N ASN A 219 -16.76 9.56 -4.95
CA ASN A 219 -15.92 10.67 -4.49
C ASN A 219 -15.04 11.17 -5.66
N SER A 220 -15.67 11.86 -6.61
CA SER A 220 -15.02 12.35 -7.83
C SER A 220 -13.99 13.45 -7.54
N GLU A 221 -14.24 14.30 -6.55
CA GLU A 221 -13.33 15.41 -6.20
C GLU A 221 -11.96 14.89 -5.76
N LEU A 222 -11.90 14.00 -4.76
CA LEU A 222 -10.64 13.42 -4.32
C LEU A 222 -9.99 12.58 -5.43
N LEU A 223 -10.77 11.85 -6.23
CA LEU A 223 -10.25 11.07 -7.35
C LEU A 223 -9.58 11.96 -8.41
N GLU A 224 -10.18 13.07 -8.76
CA GLU A 224 -9.62 14.05 -9.71
C GLU A 224 -8.31 14.66 -9.18
N GLN A 225 -8.27 15.06 -7.90
CA GLN A 225 -7.07 15.55 -7.24
C GLN A 225 -5.93 14.50 -7.26
N VAL A 226 -6.23 13.27 -6.90
CA VAL A 226 -5.27 12.14 -6.94
C VAL A 226 -4.75 11.92 -8.36
N ASN A 227 -5.63 11.88 -9.35
CA ASN A 227 -5.25 11.65 -10.75
C ASN A 227 -4.42 12.80 -11.33
N ALA A 228 -4.76 14.06 -11.02
CA ALA A 228 -4.00 15.24 -11.44
C ALA A 228 -2.57 15.21 -10.87
N SER A 229 -2.43 14.89 -9.57
CA SER A 229 -1.12 14.75 -8.93
C SER A 229 -0.30 13.61 -9.54
N ILE A 230 -0.91 12.43 -9.78
CA ILE A 230 -0.22 11.30 -10.43
C ILE A 230 0.26 11.68 -11.84
N ALA A 231 -0.58 12.34 -12.63
CA ALA A 231 -0.21 12.81 -13.97
C ALA A 231 0.98 13.78 -13.94
N LYS A 232 0.97 14.73 -13.02
CA LYS A 232 2.06 15.68 -12.77
C LYS A 232 3.34 14.95 -12.37
N PHE A 233 3.28 14.01 -11.41
CA PHE A 233 4.43 13.25 -10.92
C PHE A 233 5.01 12.30 -11.97
N ARG A 234 4.16 11.80 -12.86
CA ARG A 234 4.62 11.00 -14.01
C ARG A 234 5.39 11.87 -15.01
N LYS A 235 4.89 13.08 -15.29
CA LYS A 235 5.50 14.01 -16.24
C LYS A 235 6.85 14.55 -15.76
N ASP A 236 6.97 14.87 -14.44
CA ASP A 236 8.20 15.44 -13.87
C ASP A 236 9.16 14.41 -13.27
N GLY A 237 8.83 13.11 -13.36
CA GLY A 237 9.67 12.00 -12.90
C GLY A 237 9.59 11.71 -11.40
N ARG A 238 8.79 12.44 -10.63
CA ARG A 238 8.63 12.18 -9.18
C ARG A 238 8.06 10.79 -8.91
N LEU A 239 7.08 10.34 -9.72
CA LEU A 239 6.50 9.01 -9.56
C LEU A 239 7.58 7.92 -9.65
N ALA A 240 8.42 7.95 -10.68
CA ALA A 240 9.52 7.00 -10.85
C ALA A 240 10.53 7.09 -9.70
N LYS A 241 10.88 8.30 -9.23
CA LYS A 241 11.79 8.47 -8.09
C LYS A 241 11.24 7.89 -6.78
N ILE A 242 9.92 8.04 -6.53
CA ILE A 242 9.27 7.47 -5.35
C ILE A 242 9.40 5.95 -5.36
N PHE A 243 9.10 5.29 -6.48
CA PHE A 243 9.21 3.83 -6.57
C PHE A 243 10.66 3.35 -6.55
N ALA A 244 11.55 4.00 -7.28
CA ALA A 244 12.99 3.66 -7.34
C ALA A 244 13.69 3.74 -5.97
N LYS A 245 13.26 4.64 -5.06
CA LYS A 245 13.75 4.72 -3.67
C LYS A 245 13.61 3.38 -2.93
N TYR A 246 12.66 2.57 -3.33
CA TYR A 246 12.35 1.28 -2.71
C TYR A 246 12.74 0.08 -3.57
N GLY A 247 13.50 0.29 -4.65
CA GLY A 247 13.94 -0.76 -5.55
C GLY A 247 12.85 -1.28 -6.51
N LEU A 248 11.83 -0.46 -6.76
CA LEU A 248 10.69 -0.76 -7.63
C LEU A 248 10.81 -0.07 -8.98
#